data_047d366d3c874e32ef615fb41d91c26b
#
_entry.id   047d366d3c874e32ef615fb41d91c26b
#
_cell.length_a   1.000
_cell.length_b   1.000
_cell.length_c   1.000
_cell.angle_alpha   90.00
_cell.angle_beta   90.00
_cell.angle_gamma   90.00
#
_symmetry.space_group_name_H-M   'P 1'
#
loop_
_entity.id
_entity.type
_entity.pdbx_description
1 polymer ?
#
loop_
_entity_poly.entity_id
_entity_poly.type
_entity_poly.pdbx_seq_one_letter_code
_entity_poly.pdbx_strand_id
1 'polypeptide(L)'
;MPVMKRRDFLIAGAVLGAAGLGLGGCSSYGGSAQESAGGEAGRHWGFVVDVEAFKERADLDAICDACHKAHNVPRIDNPKEEIKWIWGEPFEEAFAEYSSEHMAADLRDAVVPVMCNHCEEPPCVRVCPTKATFKRDDGIVEMDYHRCVGCRFCMAACPYGARSLNFSDPVDHLDEVNADYPARMRGVVEKCMMCADRIDEGLAPLCAEASNGTILFGDLNDPDSEVSRALEGSFAVRRRASLGTGPSVYYVIKGGEQRA
;
A
#
# COMPACT_ATOMS: atom_id res chain seq x y z
N MET A 1 58.77 -10.57 16.83
CA MET A 1 57.64 -9.75 17.26
C MET A 1 56.78 -10.57 18.22
N PRO A 2 56.59 -10.14 19.47
CA PRO A 2 55.75 -10.92 20.41
C PRO A 2 54.31 -10.83 19.98
N VAL A 3 53.63 -11.99 19.92
CA VAL A 3 52.22 -12.08 19.60
C VAL A 3 51.43 -11.66 20.83
N MET A 4 50.69 -10.57 20.72
CA MET A 4 49.82 -10.04 21.78
C MET A 4 48.65 -10.98 22.02
N LYS A 5 48.41 -11.42 23.27
CA LYS A 5 47.31 -12.33 23.62
C LYS A 5 46.00 -11.55 23.64
N ARG A 6 44.86 -12.19 23.27
CA ARG A 6 43.51 -11.60 23.25
C ARG A 6 43.14 -10.86 24.55
N ARG A 7 43.63 -11.35 25.68
CA ARG A 7 43.39 -10.72 26.99
C ARG A 7 44.06 -9.36 27.15
N ASP A 8 45.26 -9.17 26.58
CA ASP A 8 46.02 -7.91 26.66
C ASP A 8 45.39 -6.84 25.77
N PHE A 9 44.76 -7.26 24.67
CA PHE A 9 43.97 -6.37 23.80
C PHE A 9 42.69 -5.81 24.50
N LEU A 10 42.00 -6.66 25.27
CA LEU A 10 40.80 -6.23 26.00
C LEU A 10 41.13 -5.29 27.19
N ILE A 11 42.25 -5.47 27.84
CA ILE A 11 42.71 -4.61 28.93
C ILE A 11 43.15 -3.23 28.39
N ALA A 12 43.83 -3.20 27.24
CA ALA A 12 44.23 -1.94 26.60
C ALA A 12 43.01 -1.13 26.14
N GLY A 13 41.93 -1.79 25.65
CA GLY A 13 40.66 -1.14 25.28
C GLY A 13 39.91 -0.55 26.48
N ALA A 14 39.98 -1.20 27.66
CA ALA A 14 39.30 -0.73 28.86
C ALA A 14 39.96 0.52 29.50
N VAL A 15 41.28 0.67 29.36
CA VAL A 15 42.03 1.82 29.92
C VAL A 15 41.85 3.09 29.08
N LEU A 16 41.65 2.95 27.75
CA LEU A 16 41.39 4.10 26.88
C LEU A 16 39.94 4.60 26.97
N GLY A 17 39.00 3.79 27.45
CA GLY A 17 37.58 4.16 27.63
C GLY A 17 37.30 5.00 28.88
N ALA A 18 38.21 4.98 29.90
CA ALA A 18 37.98 5.65 31.17
C ALA A 18 38.41 7.13 31.21
N ALA A 19 39.14 7.61 30.21
CA ALA A 19 39.61 9.00 30.15
C ALA A 19 38.70 9.97 29.37
N GLY A 20 37.55 9.50 28.87
CA GLY A 20 36.64 10.23 28.00
C GLY A 20 35.27 10.60 28.60
N LEU A 21 35.11 10.51 29.94
CA LEU A 21 33.86 10.98 30.61
C LEU A 21 33.86 12.47 30.84
N GLY A 22 33.93 13.24 29.76
CA GLY A 22 33.51 14.64 29.73
C GLY A 22 32.00 14.67 29.48
N LEU A 23 31.26 15.39 30.32
CA LEU A 23 29.84 15.65 30.28
C LEU A 23 29.38 16.10 28.88
N GLY A 24 29.01 15.17 28.01
CA GLY A 24 28.34 15.42 26.76
C GLY A 24 26.92 14.90 26.87
N GLY A 25 25.94 15.80 26.85
CA GLY A 25 24.53 15.53 27.01
C GLY A 25 24.02 14.40 26.13
N CYS A 26 23.03 13.68 26.60
CA CYS A 26 22.15 12.85 25.79
C CYS A 26 21.67 13.68 24.59
N SER A 27 22.38 13.57 23.49
CA SER A 27 21.84 13.95 22.20
C SER A 27 20.75 12.94 21.94
N SER A 28 19.52 13.33 22.24
CA SER A 28 18.34 12.68 21.70
C SER A 28 18.64 12.45 20.21
N TYR A 29 18.63 11.21 19.77
CA TYR A 29 18.50 10.87 18.37
C TYR A 29 17.15 11.47 17.93
N GLY A 30 17.16 12.75 17.67
CA GLY A 30 16.13 13.40 16.88
C GLY A 30 16.19 12.72 15.52
N GLY A 31 15.27 11.79 15.29
CA GLY A 31 14.99 11.35 13.95
C GLY A 31 14.79 12.61 13.14
N SER A 32 15.70 12.87 12.19
CA SER A 32 15.49 13.90 11.19
C SER A 32 14.09 13.65 10.64
N ALA A 33 13.19 14.61 10.88
CA ALA A 33 11.90 14.62 10.23
C ALA A 33 12.18 14.36 8.76
N GLN A 34 11.65 13.28 8.24
CA GLN A 34 11.72 12.95 6.83
C GLN A 34 11.02 14.12 6.16
N GLU A 35 11.74 14.90 5.34
CA GLU A 35 11.08 15.90 4.52
C GLU A 35 9.93 15.17 3.81
N SER A 36 8.71 15.61 4.06
CA SER A 36 7.52 15.07 3.48
C SER A 36 7.61 15.28 1.97
N ALA A 37 7.73 14.20 1.25
CA ALA A 37 7.78 14.23 -0.20
C ALA A 37 6.36 14.45 -0.73
N GLY A 38 5.96 15.70 -0.91
CA GLY A 38 4.71 16.07 -1.57
C GLY A 38 3.44 15.80 -0.75
N GLY A 39 2.33 16.32 -1.22
CA GLY A 39 1.02 16.21 -0.60
C GLY A 39 0.60 17.47 0.15
N GLU A 40 -0.68 17.82 0.05
CA GLU A 40 -1.24 18.94 0.81
C GLU A 40 -1.54 18.51 2.24
N ALA A 41 -0.89 19.17 3.20
CA ALA A 41 -1.13 18.94 4.62
C ALA A 41 -2.62 19.17 4.96
N GLY A 42 -3.21 18.22 5.69
CA GLY A 42 -4.63 18.26 6.10
C GLY A 42 -5.57 17.46 5.21
N ARG A 43 -5.16 17.02 4.02
CA ARG A 43 -5.89 16.06 3.21
C ARG A 43 -5.61 14.62 3.64
N HIS A 44 -6.59 13.76 3.38
CA HIS A 44 -6.44 12.32 3.56
C HIS A 44 -7.16 11.60 2.41
N TRP A 45 -6.40 11.22 1.41
CA TRP A 45 -6.95 10.56 0.23
C TRP A 45 -7.40 9.14 0.52
N GLY A 46 -8.56 8.77 -0.01
CA GLY A 46 -9.09 7.42 0.14
C GLY A 46 -10.04 7.00 -0.97
N PHE A 47 -10.44 5.75 -0.92
CA PHE A 47 -11.39 5.15 -1.86
C PHE A 47 -12.62 4.63 -1.13
N VAL A 48 -13.74 4.68 -1.81
CA VAL A 48 -14.96 3.97 -1.45
C VAL A 48 -15.36 3.05 -2.61
N VAL A 49 -15.45 1.77 -2.34
CA VAL A 49 -15.77 0.72 -3.32
C VAL A 49 -17.18 0.21 -3.06
N ASP A 50 -18.03 0.25 -4.08
CA ASP A 50 -19.37 -0.36 -4.04
C ASP A 50 -19.26 -1.86 -4.32
N VAL A 51 -19.40 -2.69 -3.28
CA VAL A 51 -19.24 -4.15 -3.40
C VAL A 51 -20.27 -4.77 -4.34
N GLU A 52 -21.51 -4.27 -4.33
CA GLU A 52 -22.61 -4.86 -5.11
C GLU A 52 -22.54 -4.50 -6.60
N ALA A 53 -21.72 -3.53 -6.96
CA ALA A 53 -21.53 -3.12 -8.36
C ALA A 53 -20.69 -4.12 -9.18
N PHE A 54 -19.87 -4.92 -8.52
CA PHE A 54 -18.97 -5.89 -9.18
C PHE A 54 -19.64 -7.27 -9.26
N LYS A 55 -20.63 -7.41 -10.14
CA LYS A 55 -21.34 -8.68 -10.35
C LYS A 55 -20.61 -9.61 -11.30
N GLU A 56 -19.86 -9.04 -12.26
CA GLU A 56 -19.11 -9.79 -13.24
C GLU A 56 -17.61 -9.45 -13.14
N ARG A 57 -16.77 -10.46 -13.36
CA ARG A 57 -15.32 -10.29 -13.37
C ARG A 57 -14.86 -9.34 -14.48
N ALA A 58 -15.59 -9.28 -15.58
CA ALA A 58 -15.27 -8.43 -16.73
C ALA A 58 -15.22 -6.93 -16.37
N ASP A 59 -16.08 -6.47 -15.46
CA ASP A 59 -16.08 -5.07 -15.01
C ASP A 59 -14.77 -4.72 -14.27
N LEU A 60 -14.29 -5.66 -13.46
CA LEU A 60 -13.05 -5.52 -12.73
C LEU A 60 -11.82 -5.63 -13.64
N ASP A 61 -11.86 -6.52 -14.64
CA ASP A 61 -10.74 -6.72 -15.58
C ASP A 61 -10.44 -5.42 -16.33
N ALA A 62 -11.47 -4.67 -16.76
CA ALA A 62 -11.28 -3.38 -17.44
C ALA A 62 -10.58 -2.34 -16.52
N ILE A 63 -10.93 -2.31 -15.24
CA ILE A 63 -10.31 -1.41 -14.24
C ILE A 63 -8.84 -1.81 -13.99
N CYS A 64 -8.59 -3.12 -13.84
CA CYS A 64 -7.23 -3.66 -13.69
C CYS A 64 -6.38 -3.35 -14.91
N ASP A 65 -6.91 -3.53 -16.11
CA ASP A 65 -6.22 -3.25 -17.36
C ASP A 65 -5.85 -1.78 -17.52
N ALA A 66 -6.76 -0.87 -17.19
CA ALA A 66 -6.48 0.56 -17.22
C ALA A 66 -5.31 0.93 -16.29
N CYS A 67 -5.31 0.40 -15.05
CA CYS A 67 -4.23 0.61 -14.10
C CYS A 67 -2.91 -0.02 -14.57
N HIS A 68 -2.95 -1.29 -14.97
CA HIS A 68 -1.74 -2.06 -15.29
C HIS A 68 -1.04 -1.53 -16.54
N LYS A 69 -1.77 -1.18 -17.59
CA LYS A 69 -1.21 -0.60 -18.81
C LYS A 69 -0.55 0.76 -18.54
N ALA A 70 -1.25 1.62 -17.81
CA ALA A 70 -0.73 2.96 -17.52
C ALA A 70 0.55 2.93 -16.66
N HIS A 71 0.64 2.00 -15.73
CA HIS A 71 1.75 1.96 -14.76
C HIS A 71 2.79 0.86 -15.08
N ASN A 72 2.80 0.29 -16.27
CA ASN A 72 3.74 -0.77 -16.64
C ASN A 72 3.76 -1.93 -15.64
N VAL A 73 2.58 -2.38 -15.16
CA VAL A 73 2.47 -3.51 -14.24
C VAL A 73 2.50 -4.81 -15.05
N PRO A 74 3.52 -5.66 -14.87
CA PRO A 74 3.65 -6.87 -15.69
C PRO A 74 2.60 -7.91 -15.35
N ARG A 75 2.21 -8.71 -16.34
CA ARG A 75 1.40 -9.91 -16.17
C ARG A 75 2.30 -11.12 -16.12
N ILE A 76 2.30 -11.81 -15.00
CA ILE A 76 3.13 -13.00 -14.77
C ILE A 76 2.19 -14.15 -14.39
N ASP A 77 2.18 -15.21 -15.19
CA ASP A 77 1.29 -16.36 -14.96
C ASP A 77 1.63 -17.18 -13.72
N ASN A 78 2.85 -17.02 -13.17
CA ASN A 78 3.24 -17.67 -11.94
C ASN A 78 2.66 -16.95 -10.72
N PRO A 79 1.70 -17.53 -9.98
CA PRO A 79 1.07 -16.85 -8.83
C PRO A 79 2.04 -16.47 -7.71
N LYS A 80 3.22 -17.10 -7.65
CA LYS A 80 4.26 -16.77 -6.66
C LYS A 80 5.07 -15.53 -7.01
N GLU A 81 5.01 -15.11 -8.27
CA GLU A 81 5.75 -13.98 -8.83
C GLU A 81 4.81 -12.87 -9.33
N GLU A 82 3.50 -13.07 -9.21
CA GLU A 82 2.47 -12.13 -9.62
C GLU A 82 2.69 -10.75 -9.00
N ILE A 83 2.58 -9.71 -9.82
CA ILE A 83 2.68 -8.31 -9.39
C ILE A 83 1.29 -7.75 -9.19
N LYS A 84 0.98 -7.38 -7.94
CA LYS A 84 -0.35 -6.95 -7.49
C LYS A 84 -0.39 -5.44 -7.23
N TRP A 85 -1.10 -4.69 -8.08
CA TRP A 85 -1.44 -3.29 -7.86
C TRP A 85 -2.91 -3.12 -7.51
N ILE A 86 -3.80 -3.56 -8.42
CA ILE A 86 -5.22 -3.75 -8.20
C ILE A 86 -5.59 -5.11 -8.78
N TRP A 87 -6.37 -5.90 -8.06
CA TRP A 87 -6.76 -7.25 -8.46
C TRP A 87 -8.10 -7.63 -7.86
N GLY A 88 -8.71 -8.70 -8.32
CA GLY A 88 -9.95 -9.23 -7.78
C GLY A 88 -9.72 -10.30 -6.73
N GLU A 89 -10.42 -10.20 -5.60
CA GLU A 89 -10.53 -11.29 -4.61
C GLU A 89 -12.01 -11.62 -4.36
N PRO A 90 -12.37 -12.89 -4.12
CA PRO A 90 -13.69 -13.22 -3.60
C PRO A 90 -13.93 -12.46 -2.28
N PHE A 91 -15.16 -11.98 -2.08
CA PHE A 91 -15.51 -11.21 -0.87
C PHE A 91 -15.18 -11.98 0.41
N GLU A 92 -15.46 -13.28 0.45
CA GLU A 92 -15.17 -14.14 1.59
C GLU A 92 -13.67 -14.18 1.95
N GLU A 93 -12.78 -14.15 0.95
CA GLU A 93 -11.33 -14.13 1.17
C GLU A 93 -10.83 -12.74 1.57
N ALA A 94 -11.34 -11.71 0.90
CA ALA A 94 -10.98 -10.32 1.18
C ALA A 94 -11.40 -9.89 2.59
N PHE A 95 -12.54 -10.40 3.07
CA PHE A 95 -13.21 -10.05 4.32
C PHE A 95 -13.46 -11.26 5.23
N ALA A 96 -12.49 -12.13 5.39
CA ALA A 96 -12.59 -13.35 6.18
C ALA A 96 -13.07 -13.12 7.63
N GLU A 97 -12.84 -11.94 8.21
CA GLU A 97 -13.34 -11.58 9.54
C GLU A 97 -14.87 -11.33 9.60
N TYR A 98 -15.51 -11.13 8.45
CA TYR A 98 -16.95 -10.95 8.32
C TYR A 98 -17.63 -12.18 7.71
N SER A 99 -16.87 -13.21 7.32
CA SER A 99 -17.41 -14.44 6.76
C SER A 99 -18.24 -15.19 7.79
N SER A 100 -19.41 -15.66 7.38
CA SER A 100 -20.28 -16.49 8.21
C SER A 100 -21.05 -17.50 7.35
N GLU A 101 -21.51 -18.58 7.96
CA GLU A 101 -22.33 -19.60 7.30
C GLU A 101 -23.70 -19.06 6.82
N HIS A 102 -24.10 -17.89 7.34
CA HIS A 102 -25.35 -17.22 6.98
C HIS A 102 -25.17 -16.07 5.98
N MET A 103 -23.95 -15.89 5.43
CA MET A 103 -23.70 -14.89 4.41
C MET A 103 -24.49 -15.21 3.14
N ALA A 104 -25.14 -14.20 2.56
CA ALA A 104 -25.84 -14.33 1.28
C ALA A 104 -24.88 -14.83 0.19
N ALA A 105 -25.33 -15.76 -0.64
CA ALA A 105 -24.48 -16.40 -1.65
C ALA A 105 -23.95 -15.40 -2.69
N ASP A 106 -24.80 -14.46 -3.10
CA ASP A 106 -24.43 -13.38 -4.03
C ASP A 106 -23.32 -12.48 -3.49
N LEU A 107 -23.28 -12.22 -2.18
CA LEU A 107 -22.19 -11.49 -1.54
C LEU A 107 -20.94 -12.35 -1.36
N ARG A 108 -21.09 -13.62 -0.99
CA ARG A 108 -19.97 -14.55 -0.81
C ARG A 108 -19.17 -14.72 -2.09
N ASP A 109 -19.86 -14.89 -3.21
CA ASP A 109 -19.29 -15.17 -4.51
C ASP A 109 -18.90 -13.88 -5.27
N ALA A 110 -19.25 -12.69 -4.73
CA ALA A 110 -18.87 -11.41 -5.32
C ALA A 110 -17.35 -11.27 -5.37
N VAL A 111 -16.82 -10.89 -6.53
CA VAL A 111 -15.41 -10.58 -6.71
C VAL A 111 -15.22 -9.08 -6.53
N VAL A 112 -14.45 -8.66 -5.53
CA VAL A 112 -14.24 -7.25 -5.23
C VAL A 112 -12.84 -6.77 -5.61
N PRO A 113 -12.69 -5.55 -6.11
CA PRO A 113 -11.38 -4.97 -6.35
C PRO A 113 -10.66 -4.74 -5.02
N VAL A 114 -9.46 -5.23 -4.93
CA VAL A 114 -8.57 -5.01 -3.78
C VAL A 114 -7.25 -4.43 -4.25
N MET A 115 -6.66 -3.58 -3.41
CA MET A 115 -5.45 -2.83 -3.71
C MET A 115 -4.67 -2.50 -2.44
N CYS A 116 -3.59 -1.73 -2.56
CA CYS A 116 -2.93 -1.17 -1.38
C CYS A 116 -3.91 -0.27 -0.62
N ASN A 117 -4.02 -0.49 0.70
CA ASN A 117 -4.96 0.28 1.52
C ASN A 117 -4.45 1.67 1.94
N HIS A 118 -3.24 2.07 1.55
CA HIS A 118 -2.62 3.33 1.96
C HIS A 118 -2.88 3.67 3.43
N CYS A 119 -2.54 2.70 4.29
CA CYS A 119 -2.88 2.70 5.71
C CYS A 119 -2.44 3.98 6.42
N GLU A 120 -3.23 4.41 7.41
CA GLU A 120 -2.89 5.53 8.29
C GLU A 120 -1.65 5.20 9.14
N GLU A 121 -1.59 3.97 9.68
CA GLU A 121 -0.47 3.42 10.43
C GLU A 121 0.22 2.29 9.63
N PRO A 122 0.97 2.62 8.56
CA PRO A 122 1.47 1.61 7.62
C PRO A 122 2.63 0.78 8.21
N PRO A 123 2.43 -0.51 8.53
CA PRO A 123 3.50 -1.34 9.06
C PRO A 123 4.65 -1.52 8.07
N CYS A 124 4.35 -1.48 6.79
CA CYS A 124 5.34 -1.59 5.71
C CYS A 124 6.32 -0.40 5.66
N VAL A 125 5.91 0.79 6.08
CA VAL A 125 6.79 1.96 6.21
C VAL A 125 7.72 1.77 7.41
N ARG A 126 7.18 1.32 8.55
CA ARG A 126 7.96 1.14 9.78
C ARG A 126 9.09 0.14 9.66
N VAL A 127 8.90 -0.92 8.88
CA VAL A 127 9.89 -2.00 8.74
C VAL A 127 10.92 -1.78 7.63
N CYS A 128 10.80 -0.72 6.84
CA CYS A 128 11.70 -0.49 5.72
C CYS A 128 13.07 0.03 6.20
N PRO A 129 14.17 -0.74 6.06
CA PRO A 129 15.47 -0.35 6.56
C PRO A 129 16.10 0.82 5.78
N THR A 130 15.74 0.96 4.50
CA THR A 130 16.26 2.00 3.62
C THR A 130 15.33 3.20 3.48
N LYS A 131 14.16 3.16 4.15
CA LYS A 131 13.09 4.16 3.99
C LYS A 131 12.65 4.33 2.53
N ALA A 132 12.80 3.28 1.72
CA ALA A 132 12.31 3.27 0.34
C ALA A 132 10.79 3.40 0.26
N THR A 133 10.05 2.89 1.27
CA THR A 133 8.63 3.15 1.39
C THR A 133 8.39 4.18 2.48
N PHE A 134 7.53 5.16 2.20
CA PHE A 134 7.23 6.28 3.07
C PHE A 134 5.77 6.69 2.94
N LYS A 135 5.27 7.48 3.87
CA LYS A 135 3.93 8.04 3.86
C LYS A 135 4.04 9.55 3.65
N ARG A 136 3.26 10.07 2.70
CA ARG A 136 3.09 11.51 2.44
C ARG A 136 2.17 12.14 3.49
N ASP A 137 2.17 13.47 3.57
CA ASP A 137 1.32 14.22 4.51
C ASP A 137 -0.18 14.10 4.18
N ASP A 138 -0.53 13.84 2.92
CA ASP A 138 -1.89 13.58 2.44
C ASP A 138 -2.36 12.12 2.59
N GLY A 139 -1.60 11.29 3.30
CA GLY A 139 -1.94 9.90 3.59
C GLY A 139 -1.47 8.88 2.57
N ILE A 140 -1.01 9.29 1.40
CA ILE A 140 -0.54 8.36 0.37
C ILE A 140 0.75 7.66 0.84
N VAL A 141 0.78 6.33 0.72
CA VAL A 141 2.00 5.55 0.96
C VAL A 141 2.68 5.26 -0.37
N GLU A 142 3.89 5.72 -0.52
CA GLU A 142 4.67 5.61 -1.75
C GLU A 142 5.92 4.74 -1.62
N MET A 143 6.61 4.54 -2.76
CA MET A 143 7.86 3.80 -2.89
C MET A 143 8.86 4.59 -3.73
N ASP A 144 10.05 4.78 -3.18
CA ASP A 144 11.23 5.15 -3.96
C ASP A 144 11.97 3.86 -4.38
N TYR A 145 11.84 3.50 -5.64
CA TYR A 145 12.42 2.26 -6.16
C TYR A 145 13.95 2.29 -6.19
N HIS A 146 14.58 3.46 -6.23
CA HIS A 146 16.04 3.60 -6.21
C HIS A 146 16.64 3.29 -4.83
N ARG A 147 15.86 3.49 -3.76
CA ARG A 147 16.25 3.12 -2.39
C ARG A 147 15.92 1.69 -2.02
N CYS A 148 15.08 1.01 -2.82
CA CYS A 148 14.64 -0.34 -2.51
C CYS A 148 15.77 -1.35 -2.73
N VAL A 149 16.11 -2.10 -1.69
CA VAL A 149 17.13 -3.18 -1.75
C VAL A 149 16.52 -4.58 -1.83
N GLY A 150 15.20 -4.69 -2.04
CA GLY A 150 14.52 -5.97 -2.20
C GLY A 150 14.51 -6.87 -0.96
N CYS A 151 14.70 -6.34 0.24
CA CYS A 151 14.76 -7.14 1.47
C CYS A 151 13.42 -7.81 1.84
N ARG A 152 12.29 -7.44 1.24
CA ARG A 152 10.93 -7.99 1.40
C ARG A 152 10.30 -7.81 2.78
N PHE A 153 10.92 -7.09 3.72
CA PHE A 153 10.31 -6.84 5.03
C PHE A 153 8.93 -6.19 4.93
N CYS A 154 8.75 -5.28 3.97
CA CYS A 154 7.46 -4.65 3.72
C CYS A 154 6.40 -5.63 3.19
N MET A 155 6.80 -6.68 2.46
CA MET A 155 5.88 -7.76 2.03
C MET A 155 5.43 -8.59 3.23
N ALA A 156 6.37 -8.99 4.08
CA ALA A 156 6.07 -9.76 5.30
C ALA A 156 5.22 -8.98 6.31
N ALA A 157 5.38 -7.64 6.36
CA ALA A 157 4.64 -6.78 7.28
C ALA A 157 3.26 -6.38 6.76
N CYS A 158 2.99 -6.48 5.44
CA CYS A 158 1.71 -6.10 4.87
C CYS A 158 0.65 -7.18 5.10
N PRO A 159 -0.39 -6.94 5.91
CA PRO A 159 -1.39 -7.98 6.17
C PRO A 159 -2.36 -8.19 5.00
N TYR A 160 -2.28 -7.35 3.97
CA TYR A 160 -3.20 -7.34 2.82
C TYR A 160 -2.61 -8.01 1.57
N GLY A 161 -1.34 -8.44 1.60
CA GLY A 161 -0.69 -9.01 0.43
C GLY A 161 -0.46 -8.01 -0.73
N ALA A 162 -0.58 -6.70 -0.46
CA ALA A 162 -0.53 -5.65 -1.48
C ALA A 162 0.90 -5.21 -1.83
N ARG A 163 1.87 -6.11 -1.77
CA ARG A 163 3.27 -5.84 -2.12
C ARG A 163 3.88 -7.04 -2.81
N SER A 164 4.43 -6.81 -3.98
CA SER A 164 5.01 -7.85 -4.83
C SER A 164 6.48 -7.53 -5.15
N LEU A 165 7.32 -8.55 -5.27
CA LEU A 165 8.73 -8.41 -5.64
C LEU A 165 8.90 -8.74 -7.12
N ASN A 166 9.64 -7.93 -7.84
CA ASN A 166 10.08 -8.24 -9.20
C ASN A 166 11.23 -9.26 -9.17
N PHE A 167 10.91 -10.54 -9.39
CA PHE A 167 11.91 -11.61 -9.47
C PHE A 167 12.66 -11.61 -10.81
N SER A 168 12.01 -11.17 -11.87
CA SER A 168 12.53 -10.94 -13.21
C SER A 168 12.46 -9.47 -13.58
N ASP A 169 12.96 -9.07 -14.76
CA ASP A 169 12.77 -7.72 -15.25
C ASP A 169 11.31 -7.54 -15.68
N PRO A 170 10.57 -6.57 -15.12
CA PRO A 170 9.19 -6.32 -15.46
C PRO A 170 8.96 -6.07 -16.95
N VAL A 171 9.91 -5.44 -17.64
CA VAL A 171 9.80 -5.11 -19.06
C VAL A 171 9.67 -6.36 -19.94
N ASP A 172 10.28 -7.48 -19.53
CA ASP A 172 10.20 -8.76 -20.26
C ASP A 172 8.78 -9.37 -20.23
N HIS A 173 7.89 -8.85 -19.38
CA HIS A 173 6.53 -9.34 -19.17
C HIS A 173 5.45 -8.30 -19.50
N LEU A 174 5.81 -7.24 -20.23
CA LEU A 174 4.89 -6.23 -20.73
C LEU A 174 4.62 -6.47 -22.22
N ASP A 175 3.34 -6.43 -22.61
CA ASP A 175 2.97 -6.45 -24.03
C ASP A 175 3.38 -5.14 -24.72
N GLU A 176 3.25 -4.02 -24.02
CA GLU A 176 3.61 -2.69 -24.47
C GLU A 176 4.12 -1.87 -23.29
N VAL A 177 5.20 -1.12 -23.49
CA VAL A 177 5.77 -0.22 -22.47
C VAL A 177 5.18 1.16 -22.64
N ASN A 178 4.50 1.65 -21.60
CA ASN A 178 4.10 3.05 -21.48
C ASN A 178 5.34 3.91 -21.21
N ALA A 179 5.71 4.78 -22.15
CA ALA A 179 6.88 5.65 -22.01
C ALA A 179 6.70 6.78 -20.99
N ASP A 180 5.45 7.12 -20.66
CA ASP A 180 5.14 8.21 -19.74
C ASP A 180 5.24 7.79 -18.26
N TYR A 181 5.35 6.49 -17.99
CA TYR A 181 5.51 5.97 -16.62
C TYR A 181 6.73 5.05 -16.53
N PRO A 182 7.64 5.25 -15.57
CA PRO A 182 8.85 4.45 -15.49
C PRO A 182 8.56 3.00 -15.13
N ALA A 183 9.05 2.06 -15.94
CA ALA A 183 9.05 0.65 -15.58
C ALA A 183 10.00 0.43 -14.38
N ARG A 184 9.60 -0.47 -13.46
CA ARG A 184 10.48 -0.84 -12.34
C ARG A 184 11.58 -1.75 -12.83
N MET A 185 12.50 -2.05 -11.94
CA MET A 185 13.61 -2.95 -12.21
C MET A 185 13.48 -4.25 -11.43
N ARG A 186 14.18 -5.28 -11.88
CA ARG A 186 14.32 -6.52 -11.11
C ARG A 186 14.84 -6.25 -9.69
N GLY A 187 14.30 -6.95 -8.70
CA GLY A 187 14.77 -6.92 -7.32
C GLY A 187 14.13 -5.86 -6.44
N VAL A 188 13.26 -4.99 -6.97
CA VAL A 188 12.51 -4.04 -6.16
C VAL A 188 11.12 -4.58 -5.84
N VAL A 189 10.57 -4.13 -4.70
CA VAL A 189 9.17 -4.39 -4.32
C VAL A 189 8.30 -3.28 -4.86
N GLU A 190 7.16 -3.63 -5.43
CA GLU A 190 6.19 -2.66 -5.90
C GLU A 190 4.78 -2.87 -5.33
N LYS A 191 3.91 -1.90 -5.53
CA LYS A 191 2.52 -1.84 -5.08
C LYS A 191 1.76 -0.72 -5.77
N CYS A 192 0.44 -0.65 -5.63
CA CYS A 192 -0.36 0.50 -6.01
C CYS A 192 0.16 1.78 -5.35
N MET A 193 0.39 2.85 -6.13
CA MET A 193 0.88 4.16 -5.69
C MET A 193 -0.23 5.19 -5.54
N MET A 194 -1.52 4.77 -5.63
CA MET A 194 -2.70 5.65 -5.64
C MET A 194 -2.73 6.63 -6.83
N CYS A 195 -1.93 6.40 -7.87
CA CYS A 195 -1.71 7.36 -8.96
C CYS A 195 -1.29 8.75 -8.45
N ALA A 196 -0.32 8.80 -7.53
CA ALA A 196 0.09 10.05 -6.87
C ALA A 196 0.52 11.13 -7.86
N ASP A 197 1.16 10.75 -8.96
CA ASP A 197 1.51 11.60 -10.09
C ASP A 197 0.28 12.33 -10.67
N ARG A 198 -0.82 11.61 -10.90
CA ARG A 198 -2.07 12.18 -11.39
C ARG A 198 -2.77 13.04 -10.35
N ILE A 199 -2.77 12.61 -9.09
CA ILE A 199 -3.36 13.38 -7.97
C ILE A 199 -2.63 14.72 -7.81
N ASP A 200 -1.32 14.74 -7.95
CA ASP A 200 -0.51 15.96 -7.89
C ASP A 200 -0.82 16.92 -9.06
N GLU A 201 -1.36 16.41 -10.18
CA GLU A 201 -1.89 17.19 -11.30
C GLU A 201 -3.39 17.53 -11.15
N GLY A 202 -4.03 17.14 -10.06
CA GLY A 202 -5.46 17.37 -9.81
C GLY A 202 -6.40 16.40 -10.53
N LEU A 203 -5.88 15.28 -11.02
CA LEU A 203 -6.65 14.24 -11.70
C LEU A 203 -6.98 13.09 -10.75
N ALA A 204 -8.10 12.41 -11.01
CA ALA A 204 -8.47 11.22 -10.25
C ALA A 204 -7.58 10.01 -10.59
N PRO A 205 -7.44 9.03 -9.67
CA PRO A 205 -6.81 7.75 -9.98
C PRO A 205 -7.51 7.00 -11.11
N LEU A 206 -6.73 6.33 -11.97
CA LEU A 206 -7.26 5.64 -13.15
C LEU A 206 -8.28 4.55 -12.83
N CYS A 207 -8.14 3.85 -11.71
CA CYS A 207 -9.11 2.85 -11.29
C CYS A 207 -10.47 3.47 -10.93
N ALA A 208 -10.50 4.67 -10.39
CA ALA A 208 -11.73 5.39 -10.11
C ALA A 208 -12.38 5.87 -11.42
N GLU A 209 -11.62 6.47 -12.34
CA GLU A 209 -12.12 6.89 -13.65
C GLU A 209 -12.67 5.70 -14.46
N ALA A 210 -11.93 4.59 -14.54
CA ALA A 210 -12.33 3.42 -15.30
C ALA A 210 -13.52 2.66 -14.69
N SER A 211 -13.81 2.92 -13.43
CA SER A 211 -14.88 2.22 -12.70
C SER A 211 -16.29 2.76 -12.97
N ASN A 212 -16.43 3.85 -13.71
CA ASN A 212 -17.72 4.51 -13.96
C ASN A 212 -18.53 4.78 -12.67
N GLY A 213 -17.85 5.19 -11.60
CA GLY A 213 -18.48 5.56 -10.32
C GLY A 213 -18.70 4.40 -9.33
N THR A 214 -18.21 3.19 -9.62
CA THR A 214 -18.25 2.07 -8.67
C THR A 214 -17.08 2.09 -7.68
N ILE A 215 -16.02 2.81 -8.00
CA ILE A 215 -14.93 3.17 -7.10
C ILE A 215 -14.87 4.69 -7.03
N LEU A 216 -15.25 5.26 -5.89
CA LEU A 216 -15.14 6.70 -5.63
C LEU A 216 -13.75 7.00 -5.06
N PHE A 217 -13.24 8.19 -5.36
CA PHE A 217 -11.99 8.71 -4.83
C PHE A 217 -12.19 10.13 -4.32
N GLY A 218 -11.57 10.47 -3.18
CA GLY A 218 -11.66 11.82 -2.63
C GLY A 218 -10.94 11.98 -1.29
N ASP A 219 -11.07 13.18 -0.74
CA ASP A 219 -10.52 13.53 0.57
C ASP A 219 -11.47 13.06 1.68
N LEU A 220 -11.00 12.14 2.51
CA LEU A 220 -11.74 11.60 3.67
C LEU A 220 -11.89 12.64 4.80
N ASN A 221 -11.08 13.70 4.81
CA ASN A 221 -11.16 14.79 5.79
C ASN A 221 -12.12 15.91 5.36
N ASP A 222 -12.52 15.95 4.08
CA ASP A 222 -13.49 16.89 3.59
C ASP A 222 -14.91 16.30 3.71
N PRO A 223 -15.78 16.85 4.59
CA PRO A 223 -17.14 16.34 4.76
C PRO A 223 -18.01 16.52 3.50
N ASP A 224 -17.65 17.46 2.63
CA ASP A 224 -18.37 17.72 1.38
C ASP A 224 -17.85 16.88 0.21
N SER A 225 -16.81 16.07 0.42
CA SER A 225 -16.30 15.17 -0.61
C SER A 225 -17.31 14.05 -0.95
N GLU A 226 -17.20 13.53 -2.17
CA GLU A 226 -18.06 12.43 -2.62
C GLU A 226 -17.88 11.16 -1.77
N VAL A 227 -16.63 10.86 -1.37
CA VAL A 227 -16.32 9.71 -0.51
C VAL A 227 -16.91 9.85 0.88
N SER A 228 -16.83 11.04 1.51
CA SER A 228 -17.40 11.28 2.84
C SER A 228 -18.93 11.13 2.81
N ARG A 229 -19.59 11.73 1.81
CA ARG A 229 -21.04 11.59 1.63
C ARG A 229 -21.49 10.15 1.39
N ALA A 230 -20.71 9.38 0.62
CA ALA A 230 -21.00 7.97 0.38
C ALA A 230 -20.87 7.14 1.67
N LEU A 231 -19.92 7.47 2.54
CA LEU A 231 -19.73 6.78 3.82
C LEU A 231 -20.83 7.09 4.84
N GLU A 232 -21.28 8.35 4.91
CA GLU A 232 -22.35 8.76 5.86
C GLU A 232 -23.66 8.02 5.65
N GLY A 233 -24.00 7.67 4.41
CA GLY A 233 -25.26 7.02 4.05
C GLY A 233 -25.20 5.49 3.97
N SER A 234 -24.06 4.85 4.29
CA SER A 234 -23.82 3.45 3.96
C SER A 234 -23.23 2.64 5.12
N PHE A 235 -23.48 1.33 5.13
CA PHE A 235 -22.70 0.43 5.95
C PHE A 235 -21.36 0.15 5.25
N ALA A 236 -20.28 0.69 5.83
CA ALA A 236 -18.95 0.58 5.26
C ALA A 236 -18.05 -0.32 6.13
N VAL A 237 -17.29 -1.18 5.50
CA VAL A 237 -16.28 -2.04 6.12
C VAL A 237 -14.89 -1.75 5.57
N ARG A 238 -13.87 -2.06 6.35
CA ARG A 238 -12.46 -2.02 5.93
C ARG A 238 -11.84 -3.39 6.10
N ARG A 239 -10.94 -3.75 5.20
CA ARG A 239 -10.23 -5.02 5.28
C ARG A 239 -9.40 -5.08 6.56
N ARG A 240 -9.58 -6.16 7.35
CA ARG A 240 -8.80 -6.45 8.58
C ARG A 240 -8.69 -5.24 9.51
N ALA A 241 -9.81 -4.57 9.76
CA ALA A 241 -9.88 -3.37 10.60
C ALA A 241 -9.34 -3.61 12.02
N SER A 242 -9.51 -4.83 12.54
CA SER A 242 -9.02 -5.28 13.85
C SER A 242 -7.50 -5.16 14.05
N LEU A 243 -6.70 -5.09 12.95
CA LEU A 243 -5.25 -4.96 13.02
C LEU A 243 -4.78 -3.52 13.33
N GLY A 244 -5.68 -2.53 13.37
CA GLY A 244 -5.36 -1.16 13.74
C GLY A 244 -4.45 -0.42 12.76
N THR A 245 -4.33 -0.88 11.52
CA THR A 245 -3.49 -0.21 10.50
C THR A 245 -4.15 1.00 9.86
N GLY A 246 -5.47 1.19 10.06
CA GLY A 246 -6.23 2.30 9.51
C GLY A 246 -6.26 2.30 7.96
N PRO A 247 -6.91 1.33 7.29
CA PRO A 247 -7.08 1.36 5.83
C PRO A 247 -7.81 2.60 5.35
N SER A 248 -7.33 3.24 4.28
CA SER A 248 -8.01 4.35 3.58
C SER A 248 -8.88 3.88 2.40
N VAL A 249 -9.08 2.58 2.27
CA VAL A 249 -10.00 1.97 1.31
C VAL A 249 -11.18 1.39 2.07
N TYR A 250 -12.38 1.91 1.76
CA TYR A 250 -13.64 1.50 2.35
C TYR A 250 -14.46 0.72 1.34
N TYR A 251 -15.23 -0.21 1.83
CA TYR A 251 -16.12 -1.04 1.02
C TYR A 251 -17.54 -0.87 1.54
N VAL A 252 -18.43 -0.37 0.69
CA VAL A 252 -19.83 -0.17 1.06
C VAL A 252 -20.68 -1.33 0.55
N ILE A 253 -21.52 -1.80 1.44
CA ILE A 253 -22.54 -2.82 1.15
C ILE A 253 -23.86 -2.08 1.27
N LYS A 254 -24.52 -1.86 0.15
CA LYS A 254 -25.88 -1.33 0.11
C LYS A 254 -26.79 -2.45 0.54
N GLY A 255 -27.32 -2.36 1.75
CA GLY A 255 -28.33 -3.33 2.19
C GLY A 255 -29.41 -3.43 1.14
N GLY A 256 -29.64 -4.63 0.61
CA GLY A 256 -30.66 -4.83 -0.40
C GLY A 256 -31.96 -4.18 0.05
N GLU A 257 -32.63 -3.46 -0.85
CA GLU A 257 -33.99 -3.03 -0.64
C GLU A 257 -34.76 -4.22 -0.07
N GLN A 258 -35.33 -4.00 1.11
CA GLN A 258 -36.13 -5.02 1.75
C GLN A 258 -37.09 -5.57 0.69
N ARG A 259 -36.84 -6.80 0.24
CA ARG A 259 -37.81 -7.51 -0.58
C ARG A 259 -39.04 -7.71 0.30
N ALA A 260 -39.98 -6.79 0.16
CA ALA A 260 -41.32 -6.91 0.73
C ALA A 260 -42.11 -8.00 0.03
#